data_8857f8f9a04aeda8d6a8915f79602555
#
_entry.id   8857f8f9a04aeda8d6a8915f79602555
#
_cell.length_a   1.000
_cell.length_b   1.000
_cell.length_c   1.000
_cell.angle_alpha   90.00
_cell.angle_beta   90.00
_cell.angle_gamma   90.00
#
_symmetry.space_group_name_H-M   'P 1'
#
loop_
_entity.id
_entity.type
_entity.pdbx_description
1 polymer ?
#
loop_
_entity_poly.entity_id
_entity_poly.type
_entity_poly.pdbx_seq_one_letter_code
_entity_poly.pdbx_strand_id
1 'polypeptide(L)'
;RGNFSELDSVTPVRFAEEIKHVEYYANIEKVRFPDMNIEYDVETTDFVLPALSVQPLVENAIKHGLMRLETGGTVVIRSYETPTHFCVEVKDDGVGFVEGECAQEGGTHVGIENTRKRLDMMMKAQLEIESKKGKGTKATILIPKRRE
;
A
#
# COMPACT_ATOMS: atom_id res chain seq x y z
N ARG A 1 15.46 17.35 -21.14
CA ARG A 1 14.95 17.29 -20.88
C ARG A 1 14.74 17.08 -19.69
N GLY A 2 15.16 17.26 -19.12
CA GLY A 2 15.00 16.92 -17.96
C GLY A 2 13.82 16.96 -17.47
N ASN A 3 13.27 17.32 -18.11
CA ASN A 3 12.21 17.45 -17.66
C ASN A 3 11.57 16.37 -17.60
N PHE A 4 11.99 15.40 -17.68
CA PHE A 4 11.36 14.42 -17.50
C PHE A 4 10.83 14.56 -16.43
N SER A 5 9.91 14.87 -16.30
CA SER A 5 9.22 15.12 -15.27
C SER A 5 9.14 14.05 -14.40
N GLU A 6 8.69 14.25 -13.23
CA GLU A 6 8.45 13.29 -12.37
C GLU A 6 7.47 12.37 -12.87
N LEU A 7 6.60 12.77 -13.71
CA LEU A 7 5.66 11.93 -14.27
C LEU A 7 6.29 10.82 -15.01
N ASP A 8 7.37 11.07 -15.66
CA ASP A 8 8.01 10.05 -16.38
C ASP A 8 8.57 8.99 -15.50
N SER A 9 8.88 9.32 -14.30
CA SER A 9 9.44 8.34 -13.43
C SER A 9 8.37 7.50 -12.77
N VAL A 10 7.10 7.78 -13.04
CA VAL A 10 6.03 7.03 -12.44
C VAL A 10 5.37 6.19 -13.52
N THR A 11 6.16 5.41 -14.19
CA THR A 11 5.67 4.55 -15.24
C THR A 11 4.91 3.38 -14.65
N PRO A 12 3.87 2.93 -15.30
CA PRO A 12 3.15 1.75 -14.80
C PRO A 12 4.07 0.54 -14.81
N VAL A 13 3.97 -0.27 -13.79
CA VAL A 13 4.76 -1.49 -13.70
C VAL A 13 3.82 -2.64 -13.43
N ARG A 14 4.30 -3.84 -13.67
CA ARG A 14 3.48 -5.00 -13.42
C ARG A 14 3.40 -5.25 -11.93
N PHE A 15 2.26 -5.69 -11.46
CA PHE A 15 2.10 -5.93 -10.03
C PHE A 15 3.12 -6.96 -9.54
N ALA A 16 3.46 -7.94 -10.38
CA ALA A 16 4.45 -8.94 -9.99
C ALA A 16 5.79 -8.29 -9.65
N GLU A 17 6.13 -7.21 -10.35
CA GLU A 17 7.37 -6.51 -10.06
C GLU A 17 7.25 -5.71 -8.79
N GLU A 18 6.14 -5.05 -8.62
CA GLU A 18 5.93 -4.24 -7.44
C GLU A 18 5.97 -5.11 -6.17
N ILE A 19 5.38 -6.29 -6.23
CA ILE A 19 5.32 -7.14 -5.05
C ILE A 19 6.72 -7.66 -4.70
N LYS A 20 7.61 -7.80 -5.68
CA LYS A 20 8.97 -8.20 -5.37
C LYS A 20 9.69 -7.12 -4.60
N HIS A 21 9.47 -5.86 -4.95
CA HIS A 21 10.06 -4.77 -4.22
C HIS A 21 9.52 -4.70 -2.80
N VAL A 22 8.23 -4.98 -2.66
CA VAL A 22 7.61 -4.99 -1.34
C VAL A 22 8.22 -6.09 -0.49
N GLU A 23 8.42 -7.28 -1.07
CA GLU A 23 9.01 -8.38 -0.34
C GLU A 23 10.42 -8.03 0.12
N TYR A 24 11.17 -7.38 -0.74
CA TYR A 24 12.52 -7.01 -0.41
C TYR A 24 12.54 -6.05 0.78
N TYR A 25 11.71 -5.02 0.71
CA TYR A 25 11.59 -4.05 1.78
C TYR A 25 11.14 -4.74 3.08
N ALA A 26 10.14 -5.60 2.98
CA ALA A 26 9.60 -6.26 4.16
C ALA A 26 10.63 -7.17 4.81
N ASN A 27 11.44 -7.84 4.01
CA ASN A 27 12.46 -8.72 4.56
C ASN A 27 13.51 -7.92 5.34
N ILE A 28 13.85 -6.75 4.86
CA ILE A 28 14.80 -5.91 5.56
C ILE A 28 14.22 -5.48 6.90
N GLU A 29 12.95 -5.08 6.90
CA GLU A 29 12.34 -4.64 8.14
C GLU A 29 12.15 -5.79 9.12
N LYS A 30 11.94 -6.99 8.60
CA LYS A 30 11.77 -8.16 9.46
C LYS A 30 13.04 -8.46 10.24
N VAL A 31 14.18 -8.18 9.65
CA VAL A 31 15.44 -8.37 10.35
C VAL A 31 15.52 -7.43 11.55
N ARG A 32 15.04 -6.21 11.36
CA ARG A 32 15.08 -5.22 12.44
C ARG A 32 13.98 -5.46 13.48
N PHE A 33 12.86 -6.02 13.07
CA PHE A 33 11.72 -6.21 13.94
C PHE A 33 11.21 -7.64 13.80
N PRO A 34 11.93 -8.59 14.39
CA PRO A 34 11.63 -10.02 14.15
C PRO A 34 10.27 -10.49 14.62
N ASP A 35 9.63 -9.73 15.52
CA ASP A 35 8.32 -10.15 16.00
C ASP A 35 7.19 -9.78 15.07
N MET A 36 7.51 -9.06 14.02
CA MET A 36 6.52 -8.66 13.05
C MET A 36 6.30 -9.78 12.05
N ASN A 37 5.07 -9.95 11.60
CA ASN A 37 4.75 -10.97 10.59
C ASN A 37 4.21 -10.31 9.35
N ILE A 38 4.64 -10.83 8.18
CA ILE A 38 4.15 -10.33 6.91
C ILE A 38 3.64 -11.52 6.13
N GLU A 39 2.39 -11.45 5.70
CA GLU A 39 1.77 -12.54 4.96
C GLU A 39 1.32 -12.05 3.60
N TYR A 40 1.39 -12.92 2.62
CA TYR A 40 1.00 -12.59 1.26
C TYR A 40 -0.08 -13.54 0.78
N ASP A 41 -1.15 -12.98 0.25
CA ASP A 41 -2.25 -13.78 -0.27
C ASP A 41 -2.52 -13.23 -1.66
N VAL A 42 -1.66 -13.58 -2.60
CA VAL A 42 -1.67 -13.01 -3.94
C VAL A 42 -2.43 -13.96 -4.86
N GLU A 43 -3.64 -13.58 -5.23
CA GLU A 43 -4.46 -14.40 -6.10
C GLU A 43 -4.29 -14.03 -7.56
N THR A 44 -3.88 -12.83 -7.86
CA THR A 44 -3.65 -12.43 -9.23
C THR A 44 -2.51 -11.45 -9.29
N THR A 45 -1.71 -11.51 -10.36
CA THR A 45 -0.66 -10.54 -10.59
C THR A 45 -0.79 -9.98 -12.00
N ASP A 46 -1.90 -10.29 -12.68
CA ASP A 46 -2.01 -9.98 -14.09
C ASP A 46 -2.57 -8.58 -14.32
N PHE A 47 -1.91 -7.59 -13.80
CA PHE A 47 -2.32 -6.20 -14.00
C PHE A 47 -1.13 -5.28 -13.73
N VAL A 48 -1.30 -4.03 -14.13
CA VAL A 48 -0.27 -3.02 -13.92
C VAL A 48 -0.81 -1.92 -13.03
N LEU A 49 0.09 -1.19 -12.42
CA LEU A 49 -0.30 -0.05 -11.61
C LEU A 49 0.90 0.90 -11.57
N PRO A 50 0.71 2.14 -11.16
CA PRO A 50 1.84 3.06 -11.08
C PRO A 50 2.90 2.52 -10.13
N ALA A 51 4.15 2.69 -10.48
CA ALA A 51 5.23 2.23 -9.64
C ALA A 51 5.11 2.83 -8.26
N LEU A 52 5.50 2.07 -7.25
CA LEU A 52 5.47 2.53 -5.88
C LEU A 52 4.08 2.91 -5.39
N SER A 53 3.09 2.12 -5.77
CA SER A 53 1.74 2.32 -5.26
C SER A 53 1.50 1.48 -4.02
N VAL A 54 2.04 0.28 -3.98
CA VAL A 54 1.81 -0.63 -2.86
C VAL A 54 2.82 -0.43 -1.74
N GLN A 55 4.07 -0.20 -2.10
CA GLN A 55 5.12 -0.07 -1.10
C GLN A 55 4.84 1.00 -0.05
N PRO A 56 4.38 2.20 -0.42
CA PRO A 56 4.08 3.19 0.62
C PRO A 56 3.03 2.73 1.60
N LEU A 57 2.07 1.91 1.15
CA LEU A 57 1.04 1.40 2.03
C LEU A 57 1.63 0.38 3.00
N VAL A 58 2.56 -0.42 2.52
CA VAL A 58 3.21 -1.40 3.38
C VAL A 58 4.12 -0.70 4.38
N GLU A 59 4.85 0.32 3.91
CA GLU A 59 5.71 1.10 4.81
C GLU A 59 4.88 1.72 5.90
N ASN A 60 3.72 2.24 5.53
CA ASN A 60 2.86 2.86 6.49
C ASN A 60 2.36 1.85 7.51
N ALA A 61 1.94 0.68 7.04
CA ALA A 61 1.45 -0.37 7.94
C ALA A 61 2.54 -0.76 8.93
N ILE A 62 3.78 -0.88 8.47
CA ILE A 62 4.85 -1.29 9.34
C ILE A 62 5.23 -0.16 10.30
N LYS A 63 5.49 1.01 9.76
CA LYS A 63 6.02 2.08 10.59
C LYS A 63 5.01 2.71 11.53
N HIS A 64 3.80 2.85 11.08
CA HIS A 64 2.81 3.55 11.87
C HIS A 64 1.77 2.63 12.47
N GLY A 65 1.77 1.38 12.06
CA GLY A 65 0.89 0.40 12.61
C GLY A 65 1.60 -0.53 13.57
N LEU A 66 2.47 -1.38 13.01
CA LEU A 66 3.07 -2.45 13.80
C LEU A 66 4.18 -2.03 14.72
N MET A 67 5.01 -1.11 14.30
CA MET A 67 6.14 -0.72 15.13
C MET A 67 5.72 -0.08 16.43
N ARG A 68 4.48 0.33 16.52
CA ARG A 68 4.00 0.92 17.76
C ARG A 68 3.37 -0.11 18.68
N LEU A 69 3.35 -1.38 18.25
CA LEU A 69 2.83 -2.44 19.10
C LEU A 69 3.98 -3.13 19.77
N GLU A 70 3.82 -3.42 21.04
CA GLU A 70 4.87 -4.10 21.76
C GLU A 70 5.00 -5.53 21.32
N THR A 71 3.96 -6.12 20.83
CA THR A 71 3.96 -7.54 20.50
C THR A 71 4.18 -7.83 19.03
N GLY A 72 4.54 -6.82 18.26
CA GLY A 72 4.68 -7.02 16.83
C GLY A 72 3.32 -6.89 16.16
N GLY A 73 2.94 -7.83 15.38
CA GLY A 73 1.68 -7.77 14.68
C GLY A 73 1.86 -8.32 13.30
N THR A 74 0.82 -8.23 12.49
CA THR A 74 0.80 -8.85 11.17
C THR A 74 0.33 -7.88 10.12
N VAL A 75 1.01 -7.88 8.98
CA VAL A 75 0.55 -7.16 7.79
C VAL A 75 0.21 -8.24 6.76
N VAL A 76 -0.97 -8.16 6.17
CA VAL A 76 -1.38 -9.08 5.12
C VAL A 76 -1.52 -8.29 3.84
N ILE A 77 -0.86 -8.74 2.79
CA ILE A 77 -0.93 -8.09 1.50
C ILE A 77 -1.66 -9.04 0.56
N ARG A 78 -2.80 -8.60 0.06
CA ARG A 78 -3.63 -9.44 -0.79
C ARG A 78 -3.83 -8.82 -2.13
N SER A 79 -3.95 -9.64 -3.17
CA SER A 79 -4.40 -9.14 -4.46
C SER A 79 -5.47 -10.10 -4.97
N TYR A 80 -6.51 -9.55 -5.55
CA TYR A 80 -7.60 -10.36 -6.06
C TYR A 80 -8.32 -9.55 -7.13
N GLU A 81 -9.23 -10.18 -7.84
CA GLU A 81 -9.95 -9.45 -8.84
C GLU A 81 -11.44 -9.69 -8.71
N THR A 82 -12.19 -8.70 -9.09
CA THR A 82 -13.64 -8.78 -9.15
C THR A 82 -14.01 -8.64 -10.62
N PRO A 83 -15.27 -8.74 -10.97
CA PRO A 83 -15.63 -8.56 -12.37
C PRO A 83 -15.26 -7.21 -12.95
N THR A 84 -15.11 -6.19 -12.12
CA THR A 84 -14.84 -4.84 -12.61
C THR A 84 -13.51 -4.26 -12.21
N HIS A 85 -12.80 -4.86 -11.26
CA HIS A 85 -11.58 -4.28 -10.74
C HIS A 85 -10.53 -5.29 -10.41
N PHE A 86 -9.27 -4.85 -10.44
CA PHE A 86 -8.19 -5.57 -9.79
C PHE A 86 -8.00 -4.85 -8.46
N CYS A 87 -7.82 -5.60 -7.41
CA CYS A 87 -7.74 -5.04 -6.06
C CYS A 87 -6.46 -5.44 -5.34
N VAL A 88 -5.88 -4.50 -4.63
CA VAL A 88 -4.72 -4.78 -3.78
C VAL A 88 -5.07 -4.27 -2.40
N GLU A 89 -4.94 -5.13 -1.41
CA GLU A 89 -5.29 -4.75 -0.06
C GLU A 89 -4.09 -4.93 0.86
N VAL A 90 -3.81 -3.92 1.66
CA VAL A 90 -2.76 -4.00 2.67
C VAL A 90 -3.44 -3.79 4.01
N LYS A 91 -3.46 -4.82 4.84
CA LYS A 91 -4.17 -4.76 6.10
C LYS A 91 -3.21 -5.05 7.24
N ASP A 92 -3.24 -4.24 8.28
CA ASP A 92 -2.44 -4.50 9.46
C ASP A 92 -3.33 -4.51 10.69
N ASP A 93 -2.86 -5.18 11.73
CA ASP A 93 -3.59 -5.21 12.99
C ASP A 93 -2.85 -4.33 14.00
N GLY A 94 -2.27 -3.24 13.52
CA GLY A 94 -1.52 -2.32 14.36
C GLY A 94 -2.40 -1.39 15.17
N VAL A 95 -1.85 -0.24 15.50
CA VAL A 95 -2.55 0.66 16.41
C VAL A 95 -3.74 1.38 15.76
N GLY A 96 -3.75 1.48 14.45
CA GLY A 96 -4.83 2.19 13.77
C GLY A 96 -4.82 3.67 14.09
N PHE A 97 -5.78 4.38 13.55
CA PHE A 97 -5.93 5.80 13.85
C PHE A 97 -7.39 6.22 13.63
N VAL A 98 -7.72 7.37 14.17
CA VAL A 98 -9.04 7.94 13.97
C VAL A 98 -8.88 8.88 12.80
N GLU A 99 -9.87 8.90 11.91
CA GLU A 99 -9.80 9.75 10.77
C GLU A 99 -9.58 11.16 11.20
N GLY A 100 -8.63 11.84 10.64
CA GLY A 100 -8.30 13.19 11.00
C GLY A 100 -7.13 13.31 11.92
N GLU A 101 -6.92 12.31 12.77
CA GLU A 101 -5.78 12.37 13.66
C GLU A 101 -4.48 12.21 12.94
N CYS A 102 -4.45 11.34 11.97
CA CYS A 102 -3.20 11.08 11.32
C CYS A 102 -2.73 12.26 10.50
N ALA A 103 -3.62 13.16 10.20
CA ALA A 103 -3.22 14.34 9.47
C ALA A 103 -2.19 15.13 10.24
N GLN A 104 -2.16 15.00 11.54
CA GLN A 104 -1.24 15.75 12.30
C GLN A 104 0.08 15.06 12.40
N GLU A 105 0.16 13.84 11.99
CA GLU A 105 1.38 13.13 12.05
C GLU A 105 2.22 13.38 10.84
N GLY A 106 1.81 14.13 9.92
CA GLY A 106 2.65 14.53 8.84
C GLY A 106 2.96 13.47 7.82
N GLY A 107 4.09 12.95 7.82
CA GLY A 107 4.58 12.12 6.74
C GLY A 107 3.65 11.04 6.25
N THR A 108 2.99 10.36 7.15
CA THR A 108 2.11 9.27 6.78
C THR A 108 0.99 9.75 5.90
N HIS A 109 0.36 10.81 6.29
CA HIS A 109 -0.78 11.31 5.57
C HIS A 109 -0.37 11.80 4.19
N VAL A 110 0.78 12.46 4.11
CA VAL A 110 1.24 12.98 2.84
C VAL A 110 1.55 11.85 1.87
N GLY A 111 2.17 10.79 2.35
CA GLY A 111 2.50 9.67 1.50
C GLY A 111 1.27 9.00 0.91
N ILE A 112 0.25 8.84 1.73
CA ILE A 112 -0.98 8.23 1.28
C ILE A 112 -1.67 9.11 0.25
N GLU A 113 -1.70 10.42 0.49
CA GLU A 113 -2.35 11.32 -0.44
C GLU A 113 -1.64 11.38 -1.78
N ASN A 114 -0.31 11.32 -1.77
CA ASN A 114 0.43 11.32 -3.02
C ASN A 114 0.13 10.06 -3.80
N THR A 115 0.03 8.92 -3.12
CA THR A 115 -0.28 7.67 -3.78
C THR A 115 -1.70 7.73 -4.37
N ARG A 116 -2.64 8.28 -3.61
CA ARG A 116 -4.02 8.39 -4.07
C ARG A 116 -4.10 9.23 -5.33
N LYS A 117 -3.37 10.34 -5.36
CA LYS A 117 -3.41 11.20 -6.53
C LYS A 117 -2.81 10.54 -7.75
N ARG A 118 -1.70 9.82 -7.57
CA ARG A 118 -1.09 9.15 -8.70
C ARG A 118 -2.01 8.09 -9.28
N LEU A 119 -2.66 7.32 -8.41
CA LEU A 119 -3.56 6.29 -8.86
C LEU A 119 -4.72 6.89 -9.64
N ASP A 120 -5.27 7.97 -9.14
CA ASP A 120 -6.37 8.61 -9.82
C ASP A 120 -5.95 9.20 -11.16
N MET A 121 -4.86 9.93 -11.18
CA MET A 121 -4.45 10.58 -12.40
C MET A 121 -4.00 9.62 -13.48
N MET A 122 -3.33 8.58 -13.12
CA MET A 122 -2.77 7.70 -14.11
C MET A 122 -3.71 6.59 -14.57
N MET A 123 -4.57 6.12 -13.70
CA MET A 123 -5.37 4.94 -14.02
C MET A 123 -6.82 5.06 -13.58
N LYS A 124 -7.22 6.19 -13.06
CA LYS A 124 -8.54 6.38 -12.50
C LYS A 124 -8.81 5.34 -11.44
N ALA A 125 -7.79 4.95 -10.74
CA ALA A 125 -7.91 3.98 -9.67
C ALA A 125 -8.18 4.71 -8.36
N GLN A 126 -8.74 4.00 -7.41
CA GLN A 126 -9.09 4.60 -6.13
C GLN A 126 -8.31 3.95 -5.01
N LEU A 127 -8.10 4.69 -3.95
CA LEU A 127 -7.46 4.17 -2.75
C LEU A 127 -8.40 4.46 -1.58
N GLU A 128 -8.87 3.41 -0.93
CA GLU A 128 -9.74 3.54 0.22
C GLU A 128 -9.01 3.13 1.47
N ILE A 129 -9.15 3.90 2.52
CA ILE A 129 -8.48 3.62 3.78
C ILE A 129 -9.54 3.48 4.87
N GLU A 130 -9.48 2.39 5.61
CA GLU A 130 -10.34 2.19 6.76
C GLU A 130 -9.43 1.93 7.94
N SER A 131 -9.62 2.64 9.01
CA SER A 131 -8.78 2.47 10.18
C SER A 131 -9.60 2.69 11.44
N LYS A 132 -9.29 1.93 12.48
CA LYS A 132 -9.92 2.12 13.76
C LYS A 132 -8.83 2.03 14.81
N LYS A 133 -8.83 3.00 15.69
CA LYS A 133 -7.83 3.06 16.73
C LYS A 133 -7.90 1.79 17.55
N GLY A 134 -6.79 1.16 17.74
CA GLY A 134 -6.70 -0.09 18.49
C GLY A 134 -7.02 -1.33 17.70
N LYS A 135 -7.41 -1.19 16.43
CA LYS A 135 -7.76 -2.36 15.64
C LYS A 135 -6.99 -2.50 14.35
N GLY A 136 -6.33 -1.47 13.90
CA GLY A 136 -5.51 -1.56 12.71
C GLY A 136 -6.06 -0.77 11.54
N THR A 137 -5.46 -0.97 10.39
CA THR A 137 -5.76 -0.21 9.19
C THR A 137 -5.83 -1.14 7.99
N LYS A 138 -6.74 -0.85 7.09
CA LYS A 138 -6.84 -1.57 5.83
C LYS A 138 -6.85 -0.54 4.70
N ALA A 139 -5.91 -0.66 3.79
CA ALA A 139 -5.84 0.19 2.62
C ALA A 139 -6.12 -0.66 1.40
N THR A 140 -7.02 -0.23 0.54
CA THR A 140 -7.41 -1.01 -0.64
C THR A 140 -7.28 -0.17 -1.88
N ILE A 141 -6.54 -0.67 -2.86
CA ILE A 141 -6.42 -0.04 -4.17
C ILE A 141 -7.40 -0.74 -5.09
N LEU A 142 -8.23 0.04 -5.77
CA LEU A 142 -9.23 -0.49 -6.70
C LEU A 142 -8.89 0.01 -8.09
N ILE A 143 -8.45 -0.87 -8.96
CA ILE A 143 -8.03 -0.50 -10.31
C ILE A 143 -9.07 -0.99 -11.30
N PRO A 144 -9.75 -0.08 -12.00
CA PRO A 144 -10.80 -0.50 -12.92
C PRO A 144 -10.24 -1.31 -14.07
N LYS A 145 -10.93 -2.36 -14.45
CA LYS A 145 -10.52 -3.14 -15.60
C LYS A 145 -10.89 -2.38 -16.85
N ARG A 146 -9.99 -2.38 -17.84
CA ARG A 146 -10.29 -1.66 -18.97
C ARG A 146 -11.26 -2.35 -19.76
N ARG A 147 -12.13 -1.69 -20.49
CA ARG A 147 -13.04 -2.25 -21.24
C ARG A 147 -12.62 -2.11 -22.53
N GLU A 148 -12.50 -2.72 -23.31
CA GLU A 148 -12.06 -2.57 -24.55
C GLU A 148 -12.74 -2.44 -25.34
#